data_f27ef4e27018939e4d66e17bb46bf127
#
_entry.id   f27ef4e27018939e4d66e17bb46bf127
#
_cell.length_a   1.000
_cell.length_b   1.000
_cell.length_c   1.000
_cell.angle_alpha   90.00
_cell.angle_beta   90.00
_cell.angle_gamma   90.00
#
_symmetry.space_group_name_H-M   'P 1'
#
loop_
_entity.id
_entity.type
_entity.pdbx_description
1 polymer ?
#
loop_
_entity_poly.entity_id
_entity_poly.type
_entity_poly.pdbx_seq_one_letter_code
_entity_poly.pdbx_strand_id
1 'polypeptide(L)'
;NRVAEVREPIITANILVPPEYVGGVLALCSEKRGVQKKMLYLASQVSLQYELPLSDVVLDFFDRLKSISRGYASFDYEFSHFSAAPLVKLDILINGDRVDALSIIVHRDNAYQRGRELVDKMQELIPRQMFEVAVQAAIGSHVIARASVKALRKNVLAKCYGGDATRKK
;
A
#
# COMPACT_ATOMS: atom_id res chain seq x y z
N ASN A 1 -7.16 16.83 15.08
CA ASN A 1 -8.44 16.16 15.08
C ASN A 1 -8.34 14.75 15.52
N ARG A 2 -9.17 14.41 16.45
CA ARG A 2 -9.14 13.07 16.99
C ARG A 2 -10.37 12.30 16.55
N VAL A 3 -10.15 11.15 15.97
CA VAL A 3 -11.23 10.26 15.55
C VAL A 3 -11.30 9.14 16.55
N ALA A 4 -12.42 9.05 17.26
CA ALA A 4 -12.57 8.04 18.30
C ALA A 4 -12.63 6.63 17.69
N GLU A 5 -13.29 6.52 16.56
CA GLU A 5 -13.46 5.22 15.93
C GLU A 5 -13.65 5.41 14.44
N VAL A 6 -12.93 4.60 13.67
CA VAL A 6 -13.10 4.59 12.23
C VAL A 6 -13.69 3.24 11.85
N ARG A 7 -14.72 3.27 11.02
CA ARG A 7 -15.36 2.05 10.56
C ARG A 7 -15.15 1.88 9.07
N GLU A 8 -14.95 0.66 8.65
CA GLU A 8 -14.80 0.35 7.24
C GLU A 8 -15.91 -0.59 6.81
N PRO A 9 -16.35 -0.48 5.56
CA PRO A 9 -17.37 -1.40 5.05
C PRO A 9 -16.77 -2.78 4.81
N ILE A 10 -17.51 -3.79 5.24
CA ILE A 10 -17.14 -5.18 5.04
C ILE A 10 -18.12 -5.79 4.06
N ILE A 11 -17.61 -6.51 3.08
CA ILE A 11 -18.46 -7.19 2.11
C ILE A 11 -18.42 -8.70 2.36
N THR A 12 -19.47 -9.37 1.93
CA THR A 12 -19.51 -10.81 1.86
C THR A 12 -19.21 -11.19 0.41
N ALA A 13 -18.09 -11.85 0.21
CA ALA A 13 -17.65 -12.25 -1.12
C ALA A 13 -17.91 -13.72 -1.33
N ASN A 14 -18.49 -14.07 -2.48
CA ASN A 14 -18.73 -15.45 -2.85
C ASN A 14 -17.86 -15.77 -4.06
N ILE A 15 -17.02 -16.79 -3.94
CA ILE A 15 -16.07 -17.15 -4.95
C ILE A 15 -16.28 -18.61 -5.34
N LEU A 16 -16.38 -18.86 -6.65
CA LEU A 16 -16.41 -20.22 -7.17
C LEU A 16 -15.14 -20.40 -7.96
N VAL A 17 -14.40 -21.48 -7.66
CA VAL A 17 -13.11 -21.68 -8.27
C VAL A 17 -12.83 -23.19 -8.37
N PRO A 18 -12.13 -23.64 -9.43
CA PRO A 18 -11.73 -25.05 -9.52
C PRO A 18 -10.81 -25.43 -8.35
N PRO A 19 -10.86 -26.68 -7.88
CA PRO A 19 -10.08 -27.09 -6.71
C PRO A 19 -8.59 -26.82 -6.82
N GLU A 20 -8.05 -26.90 -8.02
CA GLU A 20 -6.61 -26.74 -8.21
C GLU A 20 -6.11 -25.33 -7.91
N TYR A 21 -7.00 -24.34 -7.88
CA TYR A 21 -6.62 -22.96 -7.62
C TYR A 21 -7.01 -22.48 -6.22
N VAL A 22 -7.61 -23.35 -5.41
CA VAL A 22 -8.10 -22.94 -4.10
C VAL A 22 -7.00 -22.39 -3.21
N GLY A 23 -5.84 -23.07 -3.21
CA GLY A 23 -4.74 -22.62 -2.36
C GLY A 23 -4.33 -21.18 -2.63
N GLY A 24 -4.23 -20.80 -3.90
CA GLY A 24 -3.87 -19.42 -4.26
C GLY A 24 -4.94 -18.43 -3.86
N VAL A 25 -6.21 -18.83 -4.01
CA VAL A 25 -7.32 -17.94 -3.64
C VAL A 25 -7.36 -17.74 -2.13
N LEU A 26 -7.14 -18.80 -1.36
CA LEU A 26 -7.10 -18.67 0.09
C LEU A 26 -5.98 -17.74 0.54
N ALA A 27 -4.81 -17.86 -0.09
CA ALA A 27 -3.69 -16.99 0.22
C ALA A 27 -4.01 -15.53 -0.11
N LEU A 28 -4.66 -15.29 -1.25
CA LEU A 28 -5.05 -13.94 -1.64
C LEU A 28 -6.03 -13.34 -0.64
N CYS A 29 -7.03 -14.11 -0.22
CA CYS A 29 -8.02 -13.63 0.74
C CYS A 29 -7.37 -13.30 2.08
N SER A 30 -6.41 -14.12 2.52
CA SER A 30 -5.70 -13.85 3.75
C SER A 30 -4.89 -12.57 3.65
N GLU A 31 -4.25 -12.36 2.52
CA GLU A 31 -3.48 -11.14 2.30
C GLU A 31 -4.36 -9.90 2.37
N LYS A 32 -5.62 -10.03 1.95
CA LYS A 32 -6.57 -8.91 1.95
C LYS A 32 -7.38 -8.83 3.25
N ARG A 33 -6.90 -9.43 4.31
CA ARG A 33 -7.53 -9.42 5.63
C ARG A 33 -8.90 -10.08 5.63
N GLY A 34 -9.07 -11.10 4.80
CA GLY A 34 -10.34 -11.80 4.71
C GLY A 34 -10.53 -12.80 5.83
N VAL A 35 -11.79 -12.99 6.22
CA VAL A 35 -12.19 -13.99 7.22
C VAL A 35 -13.02 -15.02 6.49
N GLN A 36 -12.58 -16.28 6.52
CA GLN A 36 -13.30 -17.35 5.87
C GLN A 36 -14.56 -17.69 6.65
N LYS A 37 -15.70 -17.69 5.95
CA LYS A 37 -16.97 -18.05 6.57
C LYS A 37 -17.41 -19.44 6.21
N LYS A 38 -17.28 -19.83 4.94
CA LYS A 38 -17.71 -21.14 4.47
C LYS A 38 -16.79 -21.61 3.36
N MET A 39 -16.68 -22.93 3.26
CA MET A 39 -16.00 -23.55 2.16
C MET A 39 -16.72 -24.85 1.86
N LEU A 40 -17.23 -24.97 0.64
CA LEU A 40 -17.96 -26.16 0.22
C LEU A 40 -17.37 -26.71 -1.05
N TYR A 41 -17.19 -28.04 -1.07
CA TYR A 41 -16.73 -28.71 -2.28
C TYR A 41 -17.96 -29.16 -3.06
N LEU A 42 -18.12 -28.59 -4.24
CA LEU A 42 -19.15 -29.02 -5.17
C LEU A 42 -18.50 -29.97 -6.15
N ALA A 43 -19.29 -30.51 -7.08
CA ALA A 43 -18.78 -31.56 -7.94
C ALA A 43 -17.45 -31.25 -8.59
N SER A 44 -17.35 -30.13 -9.29
CA SER A 44 -16.12 -29.76 -10.01
C SER A 44 -15.55 -28.43 -9.57
N GLN A 45 -16.10 -27.82 -8.53
CA GLN A 45 -15.66 -26.52 -8.08
C GLN A 45 -15.75 -26.41 -6.56
N VAL A 46 -15.09 -25.39 -6.03
CA VAL A 46 -15.13 -25.10 -4.61
C VAL A 46 -15.80 -23.75 -4.44
N SER A 47 -16.77 -23.69 -3.54
CA SER A 47 -17.45 -22.45 -3.21
C SER A 47 -16.87 -21.89 -1.92
N LEU A 48 -16.39 -20.66 -1.98
CA LEU A 48 -15.81 -20.00 -0.84
C LEU A 48 -16.63 -18.77 -0.48
N GLN A 49 -16.85 -18.56 0.82
CA GLN A 49 -17.49 -17.34 1.28
C GLN A 49 -16.57 -16.69 2.28
N TYR A 50 -16.22 -15.44 2.01
CA TYR A 50 -15.33 -14.66 2.84
C TYR A 50 -15.95 -13.32 3.18
N GLU A 51 -15.58 -12.79 4.34
CA GLU A 51 -15.83 -11.38 4.64
C GLU A 51 -14.53 -10.64 4.39
N LEU A 52 -14.61 -9.61 3.57
CA LEU A 52 -13.45 -8.85 3.16
C LEU A 52 -13.69 -7.36 3.33
N PRO A 53 -12.69 -6.60 3.75
CA PRO A 53 -12.82 -5.14 3.76
C PRO A 53 -12.94 -4.64 2.33
N LEU A 54 -13.93 -3.82 2.06
CA LEU A 54 -14.14 -3.32 0.71
C LEU A 54 -12.93 -2.55 0.20
N SER A 55 -12.26 -1.81 1.06
CA SER A 55 -11.10 -1.02 0.63
C SER A 55 -9.98 -1.87 0.07
N ASP A 56 -9.86 -3.11 0.53
CA ASP A 56 -8.81 -4.01 0.03
C ASP A 56 -9.23 -4.72 -1.24
N VAL A 57 -10.53 -4.69 -1.54
CA VAL A 57 -11.05 -5.39 -2.71
C VAL A 57 -11.05 -4.50 -3.94
N VAL A 58 -11.37 -3.21 -3.78
CA VAL A 58 -11.54 -2.33 -4.93
C VAL A 58 -10.27 -2.05 -5.71
N LEU A 59 -9.10 -2.30 -5.12
CA LEU A 59 -7.86 -1.97 -5.79
C LEU A 59 -7.49 -2.99 -6.86
N ASP A 60 -7.11 -4.18 -6.44
CA ASP A 60 -6.59 -5.16 -7.39
C ASP A 60 -7.07 -6.59 -7.13
N PHE A 61 -8.00 -6.76 -6.19
CA PHE A 61 -8.42 -8.10 -5.80
C PHE A 61 -8.97 -8.90 -6.98
N PHE A 62 -9.85 -8.28 -7.74
CA PHE A 62 -10.49 -8.97 -8.84
C PHE A 62 -9.48 -9.39 -9.90
N ASP A 63 -8.56 -8.52 -10.23
CA ASP A 63 -7.53 -8.81 -11.23
C ASP A 63 -6.63 -9.93 -10.75
N ARG A 64 -6.23 -9.90 -9.49
CA ARG A 64 -5.39 -10.95 -8.93
C ARG A 64 -6.11 -12.27 -8.85
N LEU A 65 -7.40 -12.23 -8.52
CA LEU A 65 -8.20 -13.44 -8.47
C LEU A 65 -8.27 -14.11 -9.84
N LYS A 66 -8.50 -13.32 -10.87
CA LYS A 66 -8.53 -13.83 -12.23
C LYS A 66 -7.18 -14.39 -12.65
N SER A 67 -6.12 -13.70 -12.29
CA SER A 67 -4.77 -14.14 -12.62
C SER A 67 -4.43 -15.47 -11.95
N ILE A 68 -4.72 -15.57 -10.66
CA ILE A 68 -4.43 -16.80 -9.90
C ILE A 68 -5.19 -17.99 -10.44
N SER A 69 -6.45 -17.78 -10.83
CA SER A 69 -7.31 -18.86 -11.29
C SER A 69 -7.32 -19.03 -12.80
N ARG A 70 -6.47 -18.28 -13.49
CA ARG A 70 -6.40 -18.31 -14.95
C ARG A 70 -7.75 -18.01 -15.60
N GLY A 71 -8.51 -17.14 -14.96
CA GLY A 71 -9.81 -16.74 -15.48
C GLY A 71 -10.96 -17.63 -15.12
N TYR A 72 -10.72 -18.70 -14.38
CA TYR A 72 -11.78 -19.66 -14.06
C TYR A 72 -12.59 -19.30 -12.82
N ALA A 73 -12.13 -18.37 -11.99
CA ALA A 73 -12.87 -18.01 -10.78
C ALA A 73 -14.03 -17.09 -11.11
N SER A 74 -15.15 -17.32 -10.43
CA SER A 74 -16.29 -16.42 -10.44
C SER A 74 -16.33 -15.70 -9.12
N PHE A 75 -16.71 -14.44 -9.14
CA PHE A 75 -16.70 -13.62 -7.94
C PHE A 75 -17.88 -12.68 -7.92
N ASP A 76 -18.64 -12.69 -6.83
CA ASP A 76 -19.61 -11.62 -6.60
C ASP A 76 -19.55 -11.26 -5.13
N TYR A 77 -20.11 -10.10 -4.80
CA TYR A 77 -20.08 -9.66 -3.42
C TYR A 77 -21.27 -8.75 -3.15
N GLU A 78 -21.57 -8.62 -1.87
CA GLU A 78 -22.60 -7.71 -1.43
C GLU A 78 -22.16 -7.10 -0.11
N PHE A 79 -22.73 -5.94 0.20
CA PHE A 79 -22.40 -5.28 1.45
C PHE A 79 -22.87 -6.13 2.62
N SER A 80 -22.06 -6.23 3.65
CA SER A 80 -22.41 -6.96 4.85
C SER A 80 -22.67 -5.99 6.01
N HIS A 81 -21.63 -5.30 6.46
CA HIS A 81 -21.77 -4.42 7.60
C HIS A 81 -20.56 -3.52 7.69
N PHE A 82 -20.60 -2.55 8.61
CA PHE A 82 -19.44 -1.74 8.94
C PHE A 82 -18.75 -2.33 10.15
N SER A 83 -17.43 -2.31 10.13
CA SER A 83 -16.65 -2.85 11.23
C SER A 83 -15.61 -1.83 11.66
N ALA A 84 -15.41 -1.73 12.96
CA ALA A 84 -14.36 -0.87 13.49
C ALA A 84 -13.01 -1.42 13.05
N ALA A 85 -12.11 -0.53 12.68
CA ALA A 85 -10.80 -0.93 12.20
C ALA A 85 -9.74 0.01 12.74
N PRO A 86 -8.55 -0.51 13.04
CA PRO A 86 -7.43 0.34 13.49
C PRO A 86 -6.79 1.03 12.28
N LEU A 87 -7.46 2.03 11.77
CA LEU A 87 -6.97 2.80 10.63
C LEU A 87 -6.19 4.00 11.11
N VAL A 88 -5.17 4.36 10.36
CA VAL A 88 -4.35 5.51 10.67
C VAL A 88 -4.19 6.37 9.43
N LYS A 89 -3.98 7.66 9.65
CA LYS A 89 -3.72 8.59 8.58
C LYS A 89 -2.22 8.64 8.34
N LEU A 90 -1.82 8.35 7.13
CA LEU A 90 -0.43 8.36 6.74
C LEU A 90 -0.17 9.64 5.95
N ASP A 91 0.69 10.49 6.48
CA ASP A 91 1.04 11.76 5.86
C ASP A 91 2.38 11.64 5.15
N ILE A 92 2.50 12.35 4.04
CA ILE A 92 3.77 12.47 3.34
C ILE A 92 4.31 13.87 3.57
N LEU A 93 5.57 13.95 3.97
CA LEU A 93 6.23 15.22 4.18
C LEU A 93 7.37 15.36 3.16
N ILE A 94 7.46 16.54 2.56
CA ILE A 94 8.54 16.85 1.65
C ILE A 94 9.28 18.02 2.24
N ASN A 95 10.53 17.79 2.60
CA ASN A 95 11.36 18.78 3.29
C ASN A 95 10.70 19.30 4.57
N GLY A 96 10.03 18.41 5.28
CA GLY A 96 9.38 18.72 6.52
C GLY A 96 7.97 19.28 6.42
N ASP A 97 7.51 19.59 5.22
CA ASP A 97 6.17 20.14 5.01
C ASP A 97 5.21 19.07 4.59
N ARG A 98 4.06 19.01 5.23
CA ARG A 98 3.03 18.04 4.89
C ARG A 98 2.41 18.37 3.54
N VAL A 99 2.18 17.34 2.76
CA VAL A 99 1.49 17.48 1.48
C VAL A 99 0.15 16.81 1.61
N ASP A 100 -0.89 17.59 1.88
CA ASP A 100 -2.21 17.02 2.17
C ASP A 100 -2.75 16.15 1.05
N ALA A 101 -2.45 16.51 -0.19
CA ALA A 101 -2.94 15.74 -1.33
C ALA A 101 -2.40 14.32 -1.37
N LEU A 102 -1.33 14.05 -0.64
CA LEU A 102 -0.71 12.72 -0.63
C LEU A 102 -1.06 11.92 0.62
N SER A 103 -1.89 12.46 1.51
CA SER A 103 -2.31 11.74 2.71
C SER A 103 -3.25 10.61 2.35
N ILE A 104 -3.08 9.47 3.01
CA ILE A 104 -3.97 8.33 2.80
C ILE A 104 -4.35 7.71 4.13
N ILE A 105 -5.46 6.97 4.12
CA ILE A 105 -5.90 6.23 5.29
C ILE A 105 -5.56 4.77 5.05
N VAL A 106 -4.82 4.17 5.97
CA VAL A 106 -4.39 2.77 5.81
C VAL A 106 -4.61 2.02 7.11
N HIS A 107 -4.67 0.69 7.01
CA HIS A 107 -4.73 -0.16 8.18
C HIS A 107 -3.39 -0.07 8.91
N ARG A 108 -3.46 -0.01 10.25
CA ARG A 108 -2.26 0.15 11.07
C ARG A 108 -1.19 -0.91 10.74
N ASP A 109 -1.62 -2.15 10.55
CA ASP A 109 -0.69 -3.24 10.30
C ASP A 109 0.04 -3.09 8.97
N ASN A 110 -0.53 -2.34 8.04
CA ASN A 110 0.07 -2.13 6.73
C ASN A 110 0.75 -0.78 6.60
N ALA A 111 0.68 0.03 7.65
CA ALA A 111 1.14 1.42 7.55
C ALA A 111 2.61 1.54 7.21
N TYR A 112 3.45 0.73 7.85
CA TYR A 112 4.88 0.81 7.61
C TYR A 112 5.21 0.46 6.16
N GLN A 113 4.66 -0.63 5.68
CA GLN A 113 4.93 -1.07 4.32
C GLN A 113 4.41 -0.07 3.30
N ARG A 114 3.19 0.43 3.50
CA ARG A 114 2.62 1.42 2.58
C ARG A 114 3.42 2.70 2.60
N GLY A 115 3.88 3.11 3.79
CA GLY A 115 4.71 4.29 3.88
C GLY A 115 6.02 4.13 3.14
N ARG A 116 6.64 2.96 3.29
CA ARG A 116 7.89 2.66 2.61
C ARG A 116 7.69 2.69 1.10
N GLU A 117 6.63 2.07 0.62
CA GLU A 117 6.33 2.04 -0.81
C GLU A 117 6.09 3.44 -1.37
N LEU A 118 5.34 4.26 -0.65
CA LEU A 118 5.06 5.61 -1.09
C LEU A 118 6.31 6.46 -1.14
N VAL A 119 7.13 6.36 -0.11
CA VAL A 119 8.36 7.15 -0.05
C VAL A 119 9.31 6.75 -1.15
N ASP A 120 9.45 5.46 -1.41
CA ASP A 120 10.30 4.97 -2.48
C ASP A 120 9.77 5.43 -3.85
N LYS A 121 8.45 5.39 -4.03
CA LYS A 121 7.85 5.84 -5.27
C LYS A 121 8.08 7.33 -5.49
N MET A 122 7.92 8.12 -4.43
CA MET A 122 8.18 9.55 -4.53
C MET A 122 9.63 9.83 -4.86
N GLN A 123 10.54 9.05 -4.28
CA GLN A 123 11.95 9.21 -4.58
C GLN A 123 12.23 9.01 -6.06
N GLU A 124 11.54 8.05 -6.68
CA GLU A 124 11.71 7.81 -8.11
C GLU A 124 11.12 8.93 -8.96
N LEU A 125 9.98 9.45 -8.53
CA LEU A 125 9.24 10.41 -9.33
C LEU A 125 9.74 11.84 -9.22
N ILE A 126 10.32 12.22 -8.10
CA ILE A 126 10.79 13.59 -7.89
C ILE A 126 12.14 13.74 -8.59
N PRO A 127 12.24 14.66 -9.54
CA PRO A 127 13.53 14.89 -10.21
C PRO A 127 14.53 15.53 -9.25
N ARG A 128 15.78 15.30 -9.51
CA ARG A 128 16.83 15.92 -8.71
C ARG A 128 16.78 17.42 -8.81
N GLN A 129 16.96 18.06 -7.68
CA GLN A 129 16.96 19.51 -7.58
C GLN A 129 18.34 19.99 -7.21
N MET A 130 18.48 21.29 -7.04
CA MET A 130 19.75 21.85 -6.60
C MET A 130 20.07 21.43 -5.17
N PHE A 131 19.05 21.15 -4.39
CA PHE A 131 19.21 20.73 -3.01
C PHE A 131 18.62 19.37 -2.83
N GLU A 132 19.06 18.70 -1.79
CA GLU A 132 18.51 17.39 -1.45
C GLU A 132 17.05 17.56 -1.03
N VAL A 133 16.21 16.63 -1.48
CA VAL A 133 14.79 16.64 -1.12
C VAL A 133 14.53 15.46 -0.22
N ALA A 134 14.12 15.74 1.00
CA ALA A 134 13.77 14.70 1.98
C ALA A 134 12.31 14.33 1.83
N VAL A 135 12.03 13.03 1.72
CA VAL A 135 10.66 12.53 1.64
C VAL A 135 10.44 11.62 2.84
N GLN A 136 9.38 11.88 3.58
CA GLN A 136 9.08 11.11 4.78
C GLN A 136 7.62 10.70 4.79
N ALA A 137 7.33 9.55 5.38
CA ALA A 137 5.98 9.12 5.66
C ALA A 137 5.83 9.12 7.18
N ALA A 138 4.74 9.68 7.66
CA ALA A 138 4.55 9.84 9.10
C ALA A 138 3.12 9.58 9.52
N ILE A 139 2.98 9.09 10.74
CA ILE A 139 1.69 8.97 11.41
C ILE A 139 1.74 9.97 12.56
N GLY A 140 0.94 11.04 12.43
CA GLY A 140 1.03 12.11 13.40
C GLY A 140 2.42 12.74 13.37
N SER A 141 3.10 12.72 14.49
CA SER A 141 4.45 13.27 14.59
C SER A 141 5.53 12.20 14.45
N HIS A 142 5.13 10.96 14.23
CA HIS A 142 6.05 9.84 14.21
C HIS A 142 6.40 9.45 12.77
N VAL A 143 7.65 9.63 12.40
CA VAL A 143 8.13 9.30 11.06
C VAL A 143 8.41 7.79 11.00
N ILE A 144 7.78 7.10 10.03
CA ILE A 144 7.92 5.66 9.91
C ILE A 144 8.74 5.23 8.71
N ALA A 145 8.96 6.11 7.76
CA ALA A 145 9.77 5.79 6.59
C ALA A 145 10.34 7.08 6.03
N ARG A 146 11.50 6.98 5.43
CA ARG A 146 12.12 8.16 4.83
C ARG A 146 13.02 7.75 3.67
N ALA A 147 13.18 8.66 2.75
CA ALA A 147 14.12 8.55 1.64
C ALA A 147 14.51 9.95 1.25
N SER A 148 15.53 10.07 0.43
CA SER A 148 15.90 11.39 -0.05
C SER A 148 16.29 11.34 -1.52
N VAL A 149 15.98 12.42 -2.21
CA VAL A 149 16.39 12.63 -3.59
C VAL A 149 17.63 13.48 -3.53
N LYS A 150 18.76 12.91 -3.88
CA LYS A 150 20.02 13.61 -3.76
C LYS A 150 20.07 14.80 -4.71
N ALA A 151 20.77 15.83 -4.29
CA ALA A 151 20.94 17.00 -5.10
C ALA A 151 21.67 16.66 -6.38
N LEU A 152 21.49 17.50 -7.38
CA LEU A 152 22.28 17.38 -8.59
C LEU A 152 23.74 17.53 -8.22
N ARG A 153 24.55 16.64 -8.72
CA ARG A 153 25.97 16.70 -8.43
C ARG A 153 26.55 17.99 -8.97
N LYS A 154 27.19 18.69 -8.10
CA LYS A 154 27.80 19.95 -8.46
C LYS A 154 29.18 19.74 -9.01
N ASN A 155 29.25 19.28 -10.20
CA ASN A 155 30.55 19.16 -10.84
C ASN A 155 31.29 20.47 -10.81
N VAL A 156 30.54 21.54 -10.91
CA VAL A 156 31.11 22.87 -10.81
C VAL A 156 31.82 23.06 -9.47
N LEU A 157 31.20 22.65 -8.41
CA LEU A 157 31.81 22.76 -7.10
C LEU A 157 33.10 21.95 -7.03
N ALA A 158 33.02 20.73 -7.48
CA ALA A 158 34.16 19.86 -7.46
C ALA A 158 35.30 20.47 -8.23
N LYS A 159 34.99 21.12 -9.32
CA LYS A 159 36.03 21.74 -10.16
C LYS A 159 36.55 23.05 -9.57
N CYS A 160 35.68 23.80 -8.98
CA CYS A 160 36.10 25.06 -8.39
C CYS A 160 37.10 24.87 -7.29
N TYR A 161 37.03 23.75 -6.68
CA TYR A 161 37.93 23.46 -5.59
C TYR A 161 38.99 22.53 -5.98
N GLY A 162 38.96 22.24 -7.10
CA GLY A 162 39.95 21.33 -7.57
C GLY A 162 41.29 21.84 -7.25
N GLY A 163 40.54 22.63 -6.75
CA GLY A 163 41.02 22.70 -6.60
C GLY A 163 41.33 22.79 -5.90
N ASP A 164 40.52 23.04 -5.49
CA ASP A 164 40.79 23.00 -5.03
C ASP A 164 41.25 22.85 -4.64
N ALA A 165 41.29 22.96 -4.39
CA ALA A 165 41.63 22.70 -4.23
C ALA A 165 42.28 22.45 -4.14
N THR A 166 42.61 22.45 -4.23
CA THR A 166 43.15 22.29 -4.29
C THR A 166 43.74 22.31 -3.99
N ARG A 167 43.81 22.44 -3.66
CA ARG A 167 44.21 22.62 -3.52
C ARG A 167 44.84 22.21 -3.11
N LYS A 168 44.85 22.03 -2.75
CA LYS A 168 45.31 21.80 -2.58
C LYS A 168 46.09 21.45 -2.62
N LYS A 169 46.58 21.57 -2.57
CA LYS A 169 47.16 21.53 -2.67
C LYS A 169 47.43 21.57 -2.36
#